data_20ce7153c12a9564ba9eef7cb153234e
#
_entry.id   20ce7153c12a9564ba9eef7cb153234e
#
_cell.length_a   1.000
_cell.length_b   1.000
_cell.length_c   1.000
_cell.angle_alpha   90.00
_cell.angle_beta   90.00
_cell.angle_gamma   90.00
#
_symmetry.space_group_name_H-M   'P 1'
#
loop_
_entity.id
_entity.type
_entity.pdbx_description
1 polymer ?
#
loop_
_entity_poly.entity_id
_entity_poly.type
_entity_poly.pdbx_seq_one_letter_code
_entity_poly.pdbx_strand_id
1 'polypeptide(L)'
;GNSEAYIRSRLKLCDLIDALAGMLDKEEISVGVATEIAKYPADIQQEVYNDHFTEGCYNSWKTARIKEIARRLYERYMTKLESYNFDKTECLSCQHNTANQVLFKDECTGGCAGCQNRECMIRKNNEFLVQKAVKLLKDDPRTTLATDGETPAAVLEALEQEGYHVEELEY
;
A
#
# COMPACT_ATOMS: atom_id res chain seq x y z
N GLY A 1 -30.18 14.18 10.54
CA GLY A 1 -29.27 14.42 9.42
C GLY A 1 -28.27 13.31 9.31
N ASN A 2 -27.77 13.04 8.11
CA ASN A 2 -26.73 12.03 7.89
C ASN A 2 -25.43 12.44 8.58
N SER A 3 -24.68 11.46 9.14
CA SER A 3 -23.40 11.73 9.77
C SER A 3 -22.36 12.21 8.73
N GLU A 4 -21.37 12.97 9.16
CA GLU A 4 -20.26 13.42 8.30
C GLU A 4 -19.57 12.22 7.62
N ALA A 5 -19.38 11.13 8.33
CA ALA A 5 -18.80 9.89 7.79
C ALA A 5 -19.66 9.31 6.64
N TYR A 6 -20.99 9.33 6.77
CA TYR A 6 -21.89 8.89 5.71
C TYR A 6 -21.76 9.75 4.45
N ILE A 7 -21.72 11.09 4.61
CA ILE A 7 -21.55 12.01 3.47
C ILE A 7 -20.22 11.78 2.79
N ARG A 8 -19.13 11.68 3.56
CA ARG A 8 -17.77 11.42 3.03
C ARG A 8 -17.69 10.11 2.27
N SER A 9 -18.29 9.03 2.80
CA SER A 9 -18.29 7.73 2.12
C SER A 9 -19.06 7.76 0.79
N ARG A 10 -20.14 8.54 0.71
CA ARG A 10 -20.89 8.72 -0.54
C ARG A 10 -20.13 9.55 -1.57
N LEU A 11 -19.44 10.62 -1.14
CA LEU A 11 -18.58 11.42 -2.02
C LEU A 11 -17.43 10.58 -2.58
N LYS A 12 -16.92 9.62 -1.81
CA LYS A 12 -15.86 8.71 -2.27
C LYS A 12 -16.27 7.82 -3.45
N LEU A 13 -17.55 7.56 -3.67
CA LEU A 13 -18.02 6.83 -4.86
C LEU A 13 -17.68 7.57 -6.17
N CYS A 14 -17.49 8.89 -6.12
CA CYS A 14 -17.04 9.67 -7.28
C CYS A 14 -15.56 9.40 -7.64
N ASP A 15 -14.80 8.79 -6.75
CA ASP A 15 -13.40 8.43 -6.96
C ASP A 15 -13.24 6.99 -7.50
N LEU A 16 -14.34 6.28 -7.79
CA LEU A 16 -14.28 4.95 -8.40
C LEU A 16 -13.74 5.04 -9.83
N ILE A 17 -12.90 4.08 -10.19
CA ILE A 17 -12.53 3.87 -11.59
C ILE A 17 -13.75 3.46 -12.42
N ASP A 18 -13.77 3.79 -13.70
CA ASP A 18 -14.91 3.56 -14.60
C ASP A 18 -15.39 2.11 -14.61
N ALA A 19 -14.47 1.15 -14.53
CA ALA A 19 -14.80 -0.27 -14.52
C ALA A 19 -15.65 -0.67 -13.30
N LEU A 20 -15.30 -0.18 -12.11
CA LEU A 20 -16.04 -0.44 -10.87
C LEU A 20 -17.34 0.38 -10.78
N ALA A 21 -17.32 1.61 -11.29
CA ALA A 21 -18.53 2.43 -11.41
C ALA A 21 -19.56 1.75 -12.33
N GLY A 22 -19.11 1.22 -13.48
CA GLY A 22 -19.97 0.46 -14.40
C GLY A 22 -20.52 -0.83 -13.78
N MET A 23 -19.79 -1.50 -12.89
CA MET A 23 -20.32 -2.66 -12.15
C MET A 23 -21.36 -2.25 -11.11
N LEU A 24 -21.17 -1.09 -10.45
CA LEU A 24 -22.14 -0.54 -9.51
C LEU A 24 -23.44 -0.16 -10.22
N ASP A 25 -23.36 0.48 -11.39
CA ASP A 25 -24.51 0.87 -12.20
C ASP A 25 -25.33 -0.35 -12.70
N LYS A 26 -24.65 -1.46 -12.96
CA LYS A 26 -25.27 -2.75 -13.35
C LYS A 26 -25.72 -3.59 -12.16
N GLU A 27 -25.58 -3.10 -10.93
CA GLU A 27 -25.87 -3.83 -9.70
C GLU A 27 -25.05 -5.14 -9.52
N GLU A 28 -23.92 -5.27 -10.23
CA GLU A 28 -23.00 -6.41 -10.09
C GLU A 28 -22.21 -6.37 -8.78
N ILE A 29 -22.04 -5.17 -8.21
CA ILE A 29 -21.53 -4.95 -6.86
C ILE A 29 -22.47 -4.03 -6.08
N SER A 30 -22.54 -4.23 -4.76
CA SER A 30 -23.37 -3.39 -3.91
C SER A 30 -22.69 -2.03 -3.63
N VAL A 31 -23.50 -1.02 -3.28
CA VAL A 31 -23.00 0.29 -2.81
C VAL A 31 -21.98 0.13 -1.67
N GLY A 32 -22.21 -0.81 -0.75
CA GLY A 32 -21.29 -1.06 0.37
C GLY A 32 -19.94 -1.57 -0.10
N VAL A 33 -19.89 -2.50 -1.06
CA VAL A 33 -18.66 -3.01 -1.67
C VAL A 33 -17.94 -1.88 -2.41
N ALA A 34 -18.65 -1.13 -3.26
CA ALA A 34 -18.10 0.00 -3.98
C ALA A 34 -17.49 1.06 -3.03
N THR A 35 -18.17 1.35 -1.92
CA THR A 35 -17.68 2.30 -0.90
C THR A 35 -16.38 1.80 -0.25
N GLU A 36 -16.25 0.51 0.06
CA GLU A 36 -15.02 -0.04 0.63
C GLU A 36 -13.85 0.08 -0.35
N ILE A 37 -14.07 -0.24 -1.63
CA ILE A 37 -13.02 -0.15 -2.67
C ILE A 37 -12.65 1.33 -2.93
N ALA A 38 -13.63 2.23 -2.96
CA ALA A 38 -13.43 3.66 -3.18
C ALA A 38 -12.60 4.37 -2.08
N LYS A 39 -12.34 3.74 -0.94
CA LYS A 39 -11.41 4.24 0.06
C LYS A 39 -9.95 4.24 -0.44
N TYR A 40 -9.64 3.46 -1.45
CA TYR A 40 -8.30 3.23 -1.98
C TYR A 40 -8.05 4.05 -3.25
N PRO A 41 -6.80 4.45 -3.55
CA PRO A 41 -6.46 5.18 -4.76
C PRO A 41 -6.68 4.32 -6.03
N ALA A 42 -6.75 4.99 -7.18
CA ALA A 42 -7.15 4.40 -8.45
C ALA A 42 -6.26 3.23 -8.91
N ASP A 43 -4.96 3.27 -8.63
CA ASP A 43 -4.02 2.18 -8.93
C ASP A 43 -4.38 0.90 -8.17
N ILE A 44 -4.67 1.01 -6.89
CA ILE A 44 -5.14 -0.12 -6.06
C ILE A 44 -6.52 -0.59 -6.54
N GLN A 45 -7.44 0.32 -6.84
CA GLN A 45 -8.76 -0.05 -7.36
C GLN A 45 -8.65 -0.84 -8.68
N GLN A 46 -7.72 -0.45 -9.56
CA GLN A 46 -7.49 -1.15 -10.83
C GLN A 46 -6.92 -2.56 -10.61
N GLU A 47 -5.99 -2.70 -9.67
CA GLU A 47 -5.43 -4.00 -9.28
C GLU A 47 -6.52 -4.92 -8.71
N VAL A 48 -7.34 -4.39 -7.79
CA VAL A 48 -8.48 -5.11 -7.19
C VAL A 48 -9.49 -5.55 -8.26
N TYR A 49 -9.81 -4.67 -9.22
CA TYR A 49 -10.69 -5.01 -10.33
C TYR A 49 -10.13 -6.15 -11.17
N ASN A 50 -8.87 -6.04 -11.60
CA ASN A 50 -8.23 -7.03 -12.44
C ASN A 50 -8.14 -8.41 -11.76
N ASP A 51 -7.81 -8.43 -10.47
CA ASP A 51 -7.57 -9.66 -9.71
C ASP A 51 -8.85 -10.36 -9.26
N HIS A 52 -9.95 -9.60 -9.04
CA HIS A 52 -11.10 -10.14 -8.29
C HIS A 52 -12.47 -9.91 -8.92
N PHE A 53 -12.58 -9.03 -9.93
CA PHE A 53 -13.88 -8.67 -10.50
C PHE A 53 -14.02 -8.95 -12.00
N THR A 54 -12.92 -9.26 -12.69
CA THR A 54 -12.96 -9.68 -14.10
C THR A 54 -13.66 -11.04 -14.28
N GLU A 55 -14.12 -11.31 -15.50
CA GLU A 55 -14.70 -12.62 -15.84
C GLU A 55 -13.63 -13.72 -15.74
N GLY A 56 -14.01 -14.85 -15.13
CA GLY A 56 -13.12 -16.02 -15.03
C GLY A 56 -12.01 -15.89 -13.98
N CYS A 57 -11.95 -14.82 -13.20
CA CYS A 57 -10.96 -14.72 -12.12
C CYS A 57 -11.18 -15.83 -11.08
N TYR A 58 -10.09 -16.54 -10.76
CA TYR A 58 -10.13 -17.68 -9.83
C TYR A 58 -10.60 -17.28 -8.42
N ASN A 59 -10.32 -16.05 -8.01
CA ASN A 59 -10.55 -15.55 -6.65
C ASN A 59 -11.55 -14.39 -6.64
N SER A 60 -12.75 -14.62 -7.21
CA SER A 60 -13.78 -13.59 -7.34
C SER A 60 -14.32 -13.12 -5.98
N TRP A 61 -14.50 -11.79 -5.84
CA TRP A 61 -15.09 -11.16 -4.67
C TRP A 61 -16.54 -10.72 -4.87
N LYS A 62 -17.14 -11.02 -6.01
CA LYS A 62 -18.52 -10.60 -6.35
C LYS A 62 -19.56 -11.03 -5.31
N THR A 63 -19.36 -12.16 -4.63
CA THR A 63 -20.26 -12.70 -3.61
C THR A 63 -19.77 -12.50 -2.16
N ALA A 64 -18.60 -11.90 -1.97
CA ALA A 64 -18.03 -11.71 -0.64
C ALA A 64 -18.80 -10.65 0.17
N ARG A 65 -18.85 -10.84 1.48
CA ARG A 65 -19.49 -9.88 2.39
C ARG A 65 -18.66 -8.60 2.51
N ILE A 66 -19.31 -7.45 2.70
CA ILE A 66 -18.65 -6.13 2.81
C ILE A 66 -17.50 -6.15 3.82
N LYS A 67 -17.71 -6.69 5.03
CA LYS A 67 -16.68 -6.78 6.07
C LYS A 67 -15.48 -7.65 5.65
N GLU A 68 -15.71 -8.68 4.88
CA GLU A 68 -14.67 -9.55 4.36
C GLU A 68 -13.84 -8.83 3.29
N ILE A 69 -14.50 -8.09 2.40
CA ILE A 69 -13.84 -7.26 1.40
C ILE A 69 -12.98 -6.19 2.08
N ALA A 70 -13.53 -5.47 3.07
CA ALA A 70 -12.77 -4.48 3.83
C ALA A 70 -11.50 -5.07 4.45
N ARG A 71 -11.61 -6.24 5.11
CA ARG A 71 -10.47 -6.94 5.68
C ARG A 71 -9.43 -7.36 4.63
N ARG A 72 -9.87 -7.98 3.52
CA ARG A 72 -8.97 -8.42 2.44
C ARG A 72 -8.25 -7.25 1.77
N LEU A 73 -8.96 -6.14 1.52
CA LEU A 73 -8.37 -4.91 0.99
C LEU A 73 -7.28 -4.38 1.91
N TYR A 74 -7.56 -4.30 3.22
CA TYR A 74 -6.59 -3.82 4.18
C TYR A 74 -5.36 -4.74 4.27
N GLU A 75 -5.57 -6.05 4.40
CA GLU A 75 -4.48 -7.03 4.56
C GLU A 75 -3.60 -7.13 3.29
N ARG A 76 -4.18 -7.03 2.10
CA ARG A 76 -3.47 -7.27 0.85
C ARG A 76 -2.89 -6.02 0.20
N TYR A 77 -3.63 -4.92 0.27
CA TYR A 77 -3.31 -3.71 -0.51
C TYR A 77 -2.82 -2.53 0.35
N MET A 78 -2.90 -2.63 1.67
CA MET A 78 -2.41 -1.59 2.56
C MET A 78 -0.98 -1.88 3.00
N THR A 79 -0.11 -0.89 2.84
CA THR A 79 1.26 -0.99 3.35
C THR A 79 1.31 -0.60 4.82
N LYS A 80 1.66 -1.54 5.69
CA LYS A 80 1.77 -1.29 7.14
C LYS A 80 3.03 -0.50 7.44
N LEU A 81 2.87 0.69 8.02
CA LEU A 81 4.00 1.56 8.38
C LEU A 81 4.94 0.92 9.40
N GLU A 82 4.42 0.12 10.32
CA GLU A 82 5.22 -0.57 11.34
C GLU A 82 6.24 -1.58 10.78
N SER A 83 5.98 -2.11 9.58
CA SER A 83 6.86 -3.09 8.93
C SER A 83 8.14 -2.48 8.35
N TYR A 84 8.29 -1.16 8.38
CA TYR A 84 9.43 -0.44 7.81
C TYR A 84 10.20 0.33 8.87
N ASN A 85 11.51 0.49 8.66
CA ASN A 85 12.42 1.09 9.65
C ASN A 85 12.89 2.51 9.32
N PHE A 86 12.44 3.10 8.21
CA PHE A 86 12.75 4.50 7.89
C PHE A 86 12.09 5.47 8.89
N ASP A 87 12.55 6.72 8.92
CA ASP A 87 11.95 7.77 9.76
C ASP A 87 10.51 8.07 9.31
N LYS A 88 9.57 7.94 10.23
CA LYS A 88 8.14 8.12 10.01
C LYS A 88 7.59 9.47 10.48
N THR A 89 8.47 10.40 10.89
CA THR A 89 8.05 11.70 11.44
C THR A 89 7.08 12.42 10.51
N GLU A 90 7.38 12.47 9.20
CA GLU A 90 6.49 13.07 8.20
C GLU A 90 5.19 12.27 8.00
N CYS A 91 5.21 10.96 8.27
CA CYS A 91 4.03 10.11 8.11
C CYS A 91 2.97 10.36 9.19
N LEU A 92 3.33 10.93 10.33
CA LEU A 92 2.42 11.20 11.45
C LEU A 92 1.30 12.17 11.06
N SER A 93 1.56 13.13 10.17
CA SER A 93 0.59 14.12 9.68
C SER A 93 0.20 13.92 8.21
N CYS A 94 0.70 12.86 7.56
CA CYS A 94 0.49 12.61 6.14
C CYS A 94 -0.97 12.24 5.83
N GLN A 95 -1.53 12.83 4.78
CA GLN A 95 -2.90 12.52 4.31
C GLN A 95 -3.08 11.07 3.81
N HIS A 96 -2.00 10.41 3.40
CA HIS A 96 -2.01 9.02 2.94
C HIS A 96 -1.86 8.01 4.08
N ASN A 97 -1.65 8.48 5.31
CA ASN A 97 -1.67 7.63 6.49
C ASN A 97 -3.11 7.40 6.94
N THR A 98 -3.54 6.14 6.94
CA THR A 98 -4.92 5.76 7.29
C THR A 98 -5.32 6.16 8.70
N ALA A 99 -4.37 6.27 9.64
CA ALA A 99 -4.64 6.76 10.99
C ALA A 99 -5.16 8.22 11.00
N ASN A 100 -4.87 9.00 9.96
CA ASN A 100 -5.34 10.38 9.80
C ASN A 100 -6.66 10.47 9.01
N GLN A 101 -7.18 9.35 8.50
CA GLN A 101 -8.35 9.32 7.66
C GLN A 101 -9.58 8.82 8.41
N VAL A 102 -10.65 9.61 8.41
CA VAL A 102 -11.91 9.27 9.11
C VAL A 102 -12.53 7.97 8.63
N LEU A 103 -12.35 7.64 7.33
CA LEU A 103 -12.94 6.44 6.73
C LEU A 103 -12.32 5.12 7.19
N PHE A 104 -11.12 5.16 7.80
CA PHE A 104 -10.40 3.98 8.30
C PHE A 104 -10.40 3.89 9.82
N LYS A 105 -11.17 4.72 10.53
CA LYS A 105 -11.16 4.71 12.01
C LYS A 105 -11.54 3.37 12.62
N ASP A 106 -12.46 2.66 11.98
CA ASP A 106 -12.95 1.37 12.48
C ASP A 106 -11.94 0.23 12.21
N GLU A 107 -11.13 0.34 11.15
CA GLU A 107 -10.09 -0.61 10.80
C GLU A 107 -8.78 -0.35 11.55
N CYS A 108 -8.54 0.88 11.98
CA CYS A 108 -7.31 1.32 12.65
C CYS A 108 -7.38 1.28 14.18
N THR A 109 -8.28 0.50 14.76
CA THR A 109 -8.32 0.28 16.21
C THR A 109 -7.09 -0.48 16.67
N GLY A 110 -6.18 0.20 17.36
CA GLY A 110 -4.99 -0.43 17.93
C GLY A 110 -3.64 -0.03 17.31
N GLY A 111 -3.59 1.05 16.52
CA GLY A 111 -2.31 1.64 16.07
C GLY A 111 -1.75 1.06 14.76
N CYS A 112 -2.54 0.31 14.01
CA CYS A 112 -2.14 -0.19 12.69
C CYS A 112 -2.26 0.91 11.61
N ALA A 113 -1.37 1.91 11.66
CA ALA A 113 -1.26 2.90 10.61
C ALA A 113 -0.78 2.25 9.30
N GLY A 114 -1.60 2.37 8.26
CA GLY A 114 -1.25 1.96 6.90
C GLY A 114 -0.96 3.17 6.02
N CYS A 115 -0.16 2.99 4.98
CA CYS A 115 0.09 3.99 3.96
C CYS A 115 -0.56 3.58 2.65
N GLN A 116 -1.31 4.50 2.03
CA GLN A 116 -1.92 4.31 0.71
C GLN A 116 -1.00 4.73 -0.44
N ASN A 117 0.10 5.42 -0.17
CA ASN A 117 1.05 5.85 -1.19
C ASN A 117 2.22 4.88 -1.28
N ARG A 118 2.08 3.86 -2.14
CA ARG A 118 3.08 2.81 -2.36
C ARG A 118 4.40 3.38 -2.88
N GLU A 119 4.37 4.31 -3.81
CA GLU A 119 5.59 4.92 -4.39
C GLU A 119 6.41 5.64 -3.32
N CYS A 120 5.73 6.43 -2.47
CA CYS A 120 6.38 7.11 -1.36
C CYS A 120 7.01 6.10 -0.38
N MET A 121 6.32 4.99 -0.08
CA MET A 121 6.83 3.94 0.79
C MET A 121 8.07 3.25 0.21
N ILE A 122 8.01 2.88 -1.07
CA ILE A 122 9.13 2.25 -1.79
C ILE A 122 10.34 3.20 -1.78
N ARG A 123 10.14 4.46 -2.16
CA ARG A 123 11.21 5.46 -2.18
C ARG A 123 11.86 5.63 -0.80
N LYS A 124 11.07 5.88 0.25
CA LYS A 124 11.59 6.07 1.62
C LYS A 124 12.33 4.82 2.15
N ASN A 125 11.81 3.64 1.82
CA ASN A 125 12.47 2.40 2.20
C ASN A 125 13.81 2.22 1.46
N ASN A 126 13.86 2.49 0.17
CA ASN A 126 15.09 2.40 -0.62
C ASN A 126 16.14 3.41 -0.12
N GLU A 127 15.74 4.67 0.12
CA GLU A 127 16.61 5.70 0.72
C GLU A 127 17.17 5.24 2.09
N PHE A 128 16.34 4.66 2.94
CA PHE A 128 16.75 4.12 4.23
C PHE A 128 17.75 2.97 4.08
N LEU A 129 17.50 2.04 3.16
CA LEU A 129 18.39 0.90 2.92
C LEU A 129 19.77 1.36 2.45
N VAL A 130 19.83 2.29 1.49
CA VAL A 130 21.09 2.88 1.00
C VAL A 130 21.85 3.57 2.14
N GLN A 131 21.18 4.46 2.89
CA GLN A 131 21.80 5.16 4.02
C GLN A 131 22.32 4.20 5.08
N LYS A 132 21.58 3.13 5.37
CA LYS A 132 21.96 2.10 6.34
C LYS A 132 23.19 1.33 5.86
N ALA A 133 23.21 0.91 4.59
CA ALA A 133 24.33 0.19 3.97
C ALA A 133 25.60 1.05 3.98
N VAL A 134 25.53 2.29 3.52
CA VAL A 134 26.65 3.23 3.50
C VAL A 134 27.18 3.50 4.92
N LYS A 135 26.29 3.63 5.89
CA LYS A 135 26.71 3.80 7.29
C LYS A 135 27.48 2.59 7.79
N LEU A 136 26.99 1.37 7.56
CA LEU A 136 27.69 0.14 7.99
C LEU A 136 29.07 0.01 7.39
N LEU A 137 29.24 0.33 6.08
CA LEU A 137 30.53 0.31 5.39
C LEU A 137 31.51 1.36 5.93
N LYS A 138 31.00 2.53 6.37
CA LYS A 138 31.83 3.58 6.98
C LYS A 138 32.24 3.25 8.41
N ASP A 139 31.38 2.57 9.16
CA ASP A 139 31.62 2.20 10.55
C ASP A 139 32.64 1.05 10.66
N ASP A 140 32.63 0.08 9.73
CA ASP A 140 33.66 -0.98 9.62
C ASP A 140 34.03 -1.23 8.14
N PRO A 141 35.23 -0.80 7.70
CA PRO A 141 35.69 -1.00 6.31
C PRO A 141 35.90 -2.47 5.89
N ARG A 142 35.82 -3.42 6.81
CA ARG A 142 35.85 -4.85 6.51
C ARG A 142 34.48 -5.44 6.18
N THR A 143 33.45 -4.64 6.35
CA THR A 143 32.08 -5.06 6.00
C THR A 143 31.96 -5.20 4.50
N THR A 144 31.37 -6.31 4.02
CA THR A 144 30.93 -6.48 2.64
C THR A 144 29.41 -6.46 2.59
N LEU A 145 28.86 -5.92 1.51
CA LEU A 145 27.43 -5.95 1.24
C LEU A 145 27.15 -7.16 0.35
N ALA A 146 26.14 -7.93 0.71
CA ALA A 146 25.67 -9.04 -0.10
C ALA A 146 24.14 -9.01 -0.22
N THR A 147 23.62 -9.50 -1.34
CA THR A 147 22.18 -9.66 -1.59
C THR A 147 21.85 -11.11 -1.91
N ASP A 148 20.67 -11.55 -1.49
CA ASP A 148 20.06 -12.84 -1.83
C ASP A 148 19.07 -12.74 -3.01
N GLY A 149 19.08 -11.61 -3.74
CA GLY A 149 18.18 -11.33 -4.84
C GLY A 149 16.88 -10.63 -4.45
N GLU A 150 16.58 -10.46 -3.15
CA GLU A 150 15.37 -9.75 -2.69
C GLU A 150 15.59 -8.24 -2.57
N THR A 151 16.84 -7.75 -2.66
CA THR A 151 17.13 -6.32 -2.57
C THR A 151 16.59 -5.58 -3.81
N PRO A 152 15.83 -4.49 -3.65
CA PRO A 152 15.33 -3.72 -4.77
C PRO A 152 16.44 -3.22 -5.71
N ALA A 153 16.26 -3.37 -7.03
CA ALA A 153 17.25 -2.94 -8.02
C ALA A 153 17.67 -1.46 -7.85
N ALA A 154 16.73 -0.58 -7.53
CA ALA A 154 17.03 0.83 -7.28
C ALA A 154 17.99 1.07 -6.09
N VAL A 155 18.02 0.17 -5.11
CA VAL A 155 18.97 0.22 -3.98
C VAL A 155 20.36 -0.20 -4.46
N LEU A 156 20.45 -1.28 -5.26
CA LEU A 156 21.71 -1.77 -5.82
C LEU A 156 22.32 -0.72 -6.75
N GLU A 157 21.54 -0.16 -7.66
CA GLU A 157 21.96 0.92 -8.57
C GLU A 157 22.49 2.15 -7.82
N ALA A 158 21.79 2.56 -6.75
CA ALA A 158 22.20 3.71 -5.95
C ALA A 158 23.53 3.46 -5.21
N LEU A 159 23.74 2.24 -4.69
CA LEU A 159 25.00 1.86 -4.04
C LEU A 159 26.17 1.80 -5.04
N GLU A 160 25.93 1.25 -6.24
CA GLU A 160 26.91 1.22 -7.31
C GLU A 160 27.31 2.62 -7.79
N GLN A 161 26.36 3.53 -7.92
CA GLN A 161 26.61 4.95 -8.28
C GLN A 161 27.46 5.67 -7.24
N GLU A 162 27.33 5.30 -5.96
CA GLU A 162 28.21 5.79 -4.88
C GLU A 162 29.56 5.07 -4.80
N GLY A 163 29.81 4.07 -5.67
CA GLY A 163 31.06 3.32 -5.77
C GLY A 163 31.14 2.12 -4.83
N TYR A 164 30.04 1.67 -4.26
CA TYR A 164 29.99 0.47 -3.42
C TYR A 164 29.61 -0.74 -4.25
N HIS A 165 30.30 -1.86 -4.00
CA HIS A 165 30.00 -3.15 -4.63
C HIS A 165 29.12 -4.01 -3.72
N VAL A 166 28.11 -4.66 -4.30
CA VAL A 166 27.24 -5.63 -3.61
C VAL A 166 27.46 -7.01 -4.22
N GLU A 167 27.82 -7.97 -3.41
CA GLU A 167 28.05 -9.37 -3.85
C GLU A 167 26.69 -10.10 -3.94
N GLU A 168 26.51 -10.94 -4.96
CA GLU A 168 25.38 -11.84 -5.06
C GLU A 168 25.69 -13.13 -4.28
N LEU A 169 24.80 -13.53 -3.36
CA LEU A 169 24.92 -14.80 -2.65
C LEU A 169 24.40 -15.92 -3.56
N GLU A 170 25.27 -16.80 -3.98
CA GLU A 170 24.91 -18.07 -4.64
C GLU A 170 24.56 -19.11 -3.57
N TYR A 171 23.36 -19.70 -3.67
CA TYR A 171 22.90 -20.80 -2.83
C TYR A 171 23.03 -22.15 -3.52
#